data_c498384a58f65730088991fb93190a6c
#
_entry.id   c498384a58f65730088991fb93190a6c
#
_cell.length_a   1.000
_cell.length_b   1.000
_cell.length_c   1.000
_cell.angle_alpha   90.00
_cell.angle_beta   90.00
_cell.angle_gamma   90.00
#
_symmetry.space_group_name_H-M   'P 1'
#
loop_
_entity.id
_entity.type
_entity.pdbx_description
1 polymer ?
#
loop_
_entity_poly.entity_id
_entity_poly.type
_entity_poly.pdbx_seq_one_letter_code
_entity_poly.pdbx_strand_id
1 'polypeptide(L)'
;MADIKDYGELYTSDILVVGGCMAGLVTAIRAKENDPTLDILVIDKGIIGWNGQATKAGNGIRSTSKHPNGVKNALEYLVHAHTPFLNDQEFLRDYLVYHRDNIDYMKHCGVITSCNEEGEATPLPFIPDALDMGGVSINVCAQ
;
A
#
# COMPACT_ATOMS: atom_id res chain seq x y z
N MET A 1 43.43 2.91 7.90
CA MET A 1 42.01 2.90 7.47
C MET A 1 41.42 4.20 7.97
N ALA A 2 40.81 5.01 7.10
CA ALA A 2 40.12 6.23 7.56
C ALA A 2 38.94 5.83 8.48
N ASP A 3 38.71 6.61 9.54
CA ASP A 3 37.56 6.42 10.42
C ASP A 3 36.29 6.82 9.64
N ILE A 4 35.18 6.13 9.89
CA ILE A 4 33.89 6.43 9.25
C ILE A 4 33.45 7.88 9.50
N LYS A 5 33.86 8.45 10.64
CA LYS A 5 33.61 9.84 11.01
C LYS A 5 34.32 10.87 10.12
N ASP A 6 35.34 10.43 9.39
CA ASP A 6 36.04 11.30 8.42
C ASP A 6 35.19 11.60 7.18
N TYR A 7 34.08 10.89 6.98
CA TYR A 7 33.18 11.02 5.83
C TYR A 7 31.90 11.82 6.10
N GLY A 8 31.64 12.22 7.35
CA GLY A 8 30.47 13.03 7.72
C GLY A 8 29.90 12.73 9.10
N GLU A 9 28.65 13.12 9.31
CA GLU A 9 27.94 12.84 10.55
C GLU A 9 27.48 11.38 10.58
N LEU A 10 27.66 10.74 11.73
CA LEU A 10 27.23 9.37 11.97
C LEU A 10 25.91 9.36 12.75
N TYR A 11 24.89 8.78 12.18
CA TYR A 11 23.62 8.50 12.82
C TYR A 11 23.49 7.00 13.08
N THR A 12 22.90 6.65 14.21
CA THR A 12 22.61 5.26 14.59
C THR A 12 21.12 5.08 14.81
N SER A 13 20.58 3.94 14.48
CA SER A 13 19.18 3.57 14.73
C SER A 13 19.05 2.06 14.85
N ASP A 14 17.98 1.59 15.47
CA ASP A 14 17.67 0.16 15.52
C ASP A 14 17.25 -0.37 14.14
N ILE A 15 16.50 0.44 13.40
CA ILE A 15 16.06 0.13 12.03
C ILE A 15 16.35 1.31 11.11
N LEU A 16 17.06 1.05 10.02
CA LEU A 16 17.26 1.99 8.94
C LEU A 16 16.32 1.64 7.77
N VAL A 17 15.43 2.56 7.42
CA VAL A 17 14.56 2.46 6.24
C VAL A 17 15.09 3.36 5.14
N VAL A 18 15.46 2.76 4.02
CA VAL A 18 15.98 3.48 2.85
C VAL A 18 14.86 3.66 1.82
N GLY A 19 14.37 4.88 1.71
CA GLY A 19 13.28 5.28 0.83
C GLY A 19 12.02 5.67 1.61
N GLY A 20 11.68 6.97 1.56
CA GLY A 20 10.53 7.58 2.24
C GLY A 20 9.25 7.61 1.39
N CYS A 21 9.08 6.67 0.44
CA CYS A 21 7.83 6.45 -0.28
C CYS A 21 6.87 5.59 0.55
N MET A 22 5.67 5.30 0.03
CA MET A 22 4.61 4.58 0.74
C MET A 22 5.10 3.30 1.42
N ALA A 23 5.87 2.45 0.73
CA ALA A 23 6.37 1.20 1.29
C ALA A 23 7.29 1.43 2.51
N GLY A 24 8.24 2.39 2.40
CA GLY A 24 9.15 2.70 3.50
C GLY A 24 8.42 3.32 4.70
N LEU A 25 7.49 4.24 4.45
CA LEU A 25 6.71 4.88 5.52
C LEU A 25 5.82 3.86 6.24
N VAL A 26 5.11 3.00 5.50
CA VAL A 26 4.30 1.93 6.11
C VAL A 26 5.16 0.96 6.90
N THR A 27 6.36 0.61 6.40
CA THR A 27 7.31 -0.23 7.14
C THR A 27 7.70 0.43 8.46
N ALA A 28 8.06 1.71 8.44
CA ALA A 28 8.44 2.44 9.65
C ALA A 28 7.28 2.53 10.66
N ILE A 29 6.07 2.85 10.18
CA ILE A 29 4.86 2.92 11.01
C ILE A 29 4.59 1.54 11.65
N ARG A 30 4.56 0.46 10.86
CA ARG A 30 4.30 -0.89 11.37
C ARG A 30 5.36 -1.37 12.34
N ALA A 31 6.63 -1.06 12.11
CA ALA A 31 7.69 -1.37 13.06
C ALA A 31 7.46 -0.65 14.40
N LYS A 32 7.11 0.63 14.37
CA LYS A 32 6.82 1.44 15.56
C LYS A 32 5.56 1.02 16.30
N GLU A 33 4.52 0.56 15.57
CA GLU A 33 3.30 0.01 16.17
C GLU A 33 3.57 -1.33 16.89
N ASN A 34 4.46 -2.15 16.33
CA ASN A 34 4.83 -3.43 16.94
C ASN A 34 5.73 -3.26 18.17
N ASP A 35 6.64 -2.32 18.12
CA ASP A 35 7.51 -1.99 19.25
C ASP A 35 7.76 -0.46 19.29
N PRO A 36 7.05 0.26 20.18
CA PRO A 36 7.20 1.69 20.32
C PRO A 36 8.58 2.15 20.82
N THR A 37 9.41 1.25 21.34
CA THR A 37 10.74 1.57 21.88
C THR A 37 11.80 1.71 20.78
N LEU A 38 11.58 1.10 19.60
CA LEU A 38 12.53 1.13 18.49
C LEU A 38 12.86 2.54 18.04
N ASP A 39 14.15 2.81 17.85
CA ASP A 39 14.62 4.01 17.16
C ASP A 39 14.66 3.72 15.65
N ILE A 40 13.86 4.46 14.87
CA ILE A 40 13.69 4.21 13.44
C ILE A 40 14.11 5.44 12.65
N LEU A 41 15.12 5.27 11.81
CA LEU A 41 15.60 6.29 10.90
C LEU A 41 15.10 6.01 9.49
N VAL A 42 14.39 6.97 8.91
CA VAL A 42 13.97 6.93 7.50
C VAL A 42 14.83 7.91 6.71
N ILE A 43 15.50 7.44 5.68
CA ILE A 43 16.28 8.27 4.77
C ILE A 43 15.73 8.20 3.35
N ASP A 44 15.76 9.32 2.63
CA ASP A 44 15.36 9.41 1.24
C ASP A 44 16.29 10.36 0.47
N LYS A 45 16.43 10.16 -0.83
CA LYS A 45 17.18 11.07 -1.71
C LYS A 45 16.49 12.41 -1.94
N GLY A 46 15.26 12.58 -1.49
CA GLY A 46 14.49 13.80 -1.62
C GLY A 46 13.57 14.02 -0.42
N ILE A 47 12.44 14.68 -0.62
CA ILE A 47 11.52 15.03 0.47
C ILE A 47 10.68 13.80 0.84
N ILE A 48 10.82 13.33 2.08
CA ILE A 48 10.05 12.21 2.62
C ILE A 48 8.55 12.54 2.58
N GLY A 49 7.74 11.58 2.12
CA GLY A 49 6.30 11.76 1.98
C GLY A 49 5.86 12.52 0.73
N TRP A 50 6.79 13.16 0.02
CA TRP A 50 6.49 13.90 -1.21
C TRP A 50 7.07 13.28 -2.47
N ASN A 51 8.18 12.57 -2.33
CA ASN A 51 8.82 11.86 -3.43
C ASN A 51 8.16 10.50 -3.68
N GLY A 52 8.34 9.99 -4.90
CA GLY A 52 7.89 8.67 -5.30
C GLY A 52 6.58 8.66 -6.05
N GLN A 53 6.25 7.49 -6.57
CA GLN A 53 5.09 7.29 -7.44
C GLN A 53 3.76 7.49 -6.73
N ALA A 54 3.69 7.12 -5.44
CA ALA A 54 2.45 7.16 -4.69
C ALA A 54 1.83 8.56 -4.57
N THR A 55 2.65 9.61 -4.56
CA THR A 55 2.19 11.01 -4.47
C THR A 55 1.86 11.62 -5.84
N LYS A 56 2.15 10.92 -6.93
CA LYS A 56 2.02 11.41 -8.31
C LYS A 56 1.14 10.53 -9.19
N ALA A 57 0.75 9.37 -8.68
CA ALA A 57 -0.14 8.45 -9.37
C ALA A 57 -1.62 8.92 -9.29
N GLY A 58 -2.51 8.25 -10.00
CA GLY A 58 -3.92 8.62 -10.14
C GLY A 58 -4.80 8.38 -8.91
N ASN A 59 -4.24 8.27 -7.72
CA ASN A 59 -4.93 8.13 -6.42
C ASN A 59 -5.87 6.91 -6.31
N GLY A 60 -5.74 5.93 -7.19
CA GLY A 60 -6.53 4.71 -7.16
C GLY A 60 -5.83 3.58 -6.41
N ILE A 61 -6.53 2.94 -5.48
CA ILE A 61 -6.08 1.71 -4.84
C ILE A 61 -7.01 0.58 -5.25
N ARG A 62 -6.42 -0.51 -5.72
CA ARG A 62 -7.18 -1.73 -5.97
C ARG A 62 -7.27 -2.52 -4.67
N SER A 63 -8.47 -2.83 -4.24
CA SER A 63 -8.73 -3.67 -3.08
C SER A 63 -9.66 -4.80 -3.44
N THR A 64 -9.55 -5.90 -2.72
CA THR A 64 -10.44 -7.05 -2.87
C THR A 64 -11.69 -6.84 -2.03
N SER A 65 -12.86 -7.13 -2.60
CA SER A 65 -14.13 -7.10 -1.88
C SER A 65 -14.11 -8.06 -0.68
N LYS A 66 -14.79 -7.69 0.40
CA LYS A 66 -15.04 -8.56 1.57
C LYS A 66 -16.07 -9.68 1.29
N HIS A 67 -16.66 -9.71 0.10
CA HIS A 67 -17.54 -10.79 -0.31
C HIS A 67 -16.82 -12.15 -0.23
N PRO A 68 -17.50 -13.26 0.17
CA PRO A 68 -16.87 -14.58 0.32
C PRO A 68 -16.08 -15.06 -0.91
N ASN A 69 -16.58 -14.73 -2.10
CA ASN A 69 -15.91 -15.08 -3.37
C ASN A 69 -15.00 -13.97 -3.92
N GLY A 70 -14.80 -12.88 -3.20
CA GLY A 70 -14.08 -11.71 -3.71
C GLY A 70 -12.65 -12.03 -4.18
N VAL A 71 -11.89 -12.77 -3.37
CA VAL A 71 -10.53 -13.18 -3.74
C VAL A 71 -10.53 -14.08 -4.96
N LYS A 72 -11.43 -15.07 -5.02
CA LYS A 72 -11.54 -16.00 -6.15
C LYS A 72 -11.85 -15.24 -7.45
N ASN A 73 -12.88 -14.42 -7.43
CA ASN A 73 -13.31 -13.67 -8.61
C ASN A 73 -12.25 -12.68 -9.08
N ALA A 74 -11.57 -11.99 -8.16
CA ALA A 74 -10.49 -11.09 -8.49
C ALA A 74 -9.28 -11.83 -9.09
N LEU A 75 -8.94 -13.00 -8.54
CA LEU A 75 -7.86 -13.84 -9.06
C LEU A 75 -8.18 -14.33 -10.49
N GLU A 76 -9.36 -14.88 -10.69
CA GLU A 76 -9.81 -15.34 -12.02
C GLU A 76 -9.75 -14.20 -13.05
N TYR A 77 -10.26 -13.02 -12.71
CA TYR A 77 -10.19 -11.86 -13.59
C TYR A 77 -8.76 -11.44 -13.92
N LEU A 78 -7.89 -11.32 -12.91
CA LEU A 78 -6.52 -10.88 -13.12
C LEU A 78 -5.70 -11.89 -13.93
N VAL A 79 -5.92 -13.17 -13.71
CA VAL A 79 -5.22 -14.24 -14.43
C VAL A 79 -5.69 -14.35 -15.88
N HIS A 80 -6.99 -14.24 -16.13
CA HIS A 80 -7.54 -14.48 -17.47
C HIS A 80 -7.63 -13.22 -18.34
N ALA A 81 -8.02 -12.09 -17.77
CA ALA A 81 -8.34 -10.90 -18.54
C ALA A 81 -7.23 -9.85 -18.56
N HIS A 82 -6.48 -9.71 -17.48
CA HIS A 82 -5.54 -8.60 -17.35
C HIS A 82 -4.12 -8.98 -17.82
N THR A 83 -3.62 -10.12 -17.37
CA THR A 83 -2.29 -10.64 -17.74
C THR A 83 -2.38 -12.15 -17.93
N PRO A 84 -2.92 -12.62 -19.06
CA PRO A 84 -3.26 -14.01 -19.24
C PRO A 84 -2.10 -14.96 -18.90
N PHE A 85 -2.24 -15.68 -17.78
CA PHE A 85 -1.33 -16.71 -17.27
C PHE A 85 0.15 -16.31 -17.09
N LEU A 86 0.48 -15.00 -17.15
CA LEU A 86 1.85 -14.51 -16.97
C LEU A 86 2.19 -14.12 -15.52
N ASN A 87 1.21 -14.22 -14.61
CA ASN A 87 1.40 -13.90 -13.20
C ASN A 87 1.91 -15.12 -12.42
N ASP A 88 2.68 -14.84 -11.38
CA ASP A 88 2.80 -15.75 -10.24
C ASP A 88 1.44 -15.78 -9.50
N GLN A 89 0.67 -16.84 -9.75
CA GLN A 89 -0.71 -16.94 -9.29
C GLN A 89 -0.80 -17.17 -7.76
N GLU A 90 0.20 -17.83 -7.19
CA GLU A 90 0.26 -18.04 -5.74
C GLU A 90 0.53 -16.71 -5.01
N PHE A 91 1.53 -15.97 -5.46
CA PHE A 91 1.81 -14.64 -4.94
C PHE A 91 0.62 -13.69 -5.13
N LEU A 92 -0.03 -13.72 -6.30
CA LEU A 92 -1.20 -12.89 -6.58
C LEU A 92 -2.37 -13.21 -5.66
N ARG A 93 -2.62 -14.49 -5.39
CA ARG A 93 -3.65 -14.92 -4.44
C ARG A 93 -3.37 -14.40 -3.03
N ASP A 94 -2.15 -14.55 -2.56
CA ASP A 94 -1.76 -14.10 -1.24
C ASP A 94 -1.84 -12.57 -1.13
N TYR A 95 -1.40 -11.85 -2.16
CA TYR A 95 -1.59 -10.41 -2.25
C TYR A 95 -3.07 -10.00 -2.12
N LEU A 96 -3.98 -10.66 -2.84
CA LEU A 96 -5.42 -10.37 -2.79
C LEU A 96 -6.02 -10.66 -1.41
N VAL A 97 -5.58 -11.72 -0.75
CA VAL A 97 -6.01 -12.06 0.62
C VAL A 97 -5.58 -10.99 1.61
N TYR A 98 -4.30 -10.61 1.61
CA TYR A 98 -3.77 -9.60 2.52
C TYR A 98 -4.28 -8.19 2.21
N HIS A 99 -4.65 -7.92 0.97
CA HIS A 99 -5.12 -6.60 0.56
C HIS A 99 -6.55 -6.28 1.00
N ARG A 100 -7.32 -7.28 1.43
CA ARG A 100 -8.71 -7.10 1.89
C ARG A 100 -8.86 -6.10 3.03
N ASP A 101 -7.89 -6.07 3.94
CA ASP A 101 -7.95 -5.27 5.15
C ASP A 101 -7.17 -3.95 5.04
N ASN A 102 -6.51 -3.72 3.91
CA ASN A 102 -5.69 -2.53 3.70
C ASN A 102 -6.48 -1.21 3.79
N ILE A 103 -7.75 -1.22 3.37
CA ILE A 103 -8.59 -0.02 3.42
C ILE A 103 -8.87 0.38 4.86
N ASP A 104 -9.20 -0.59 5.69
CA ASP A 104 -9.46 -0.34 7.12
C ASP A 104 -8.18 0.15 7.81
N TYR A 105 -7.03 -0.42 7.45
CA TYR A 105 -5.74 0.06 7.95
C TYR A 105 -5.41 1.48 7.46
N MET A 106 -5.67 1.80 6.20
CA MET A 106 -5.49 3.16 5.67
C MET A 106 -6.37 4.17 6.39
N LYS A 107 -7.64 3.84 6.64
CA LYS A 107 -8.54 4.67 7.44
C LYS A 107 -8.03 4.87 8.87
N HIS A 108 -7.50 3.81 9.48
CA HIS A 108 -6.84 3.87 10.79
C HIS A 108 -5.66 4.85 10.77
N CYS A 109 -4.87 4.86 9.70
CA CYS A 109 -3.79 5.84 9.50
C CYS A 109 -4.27 7.26 9.12
N GLY A 110 -5.57 7.52 9.11
CA GLY A 110 -6.14 8.84 8.79
C GLY A 110 -6.27 9.14 7.30
N VAL A 111 -6.11 8.15 6.42
CA VAL A 111 -6.28 8.34 4.98
C VAL A 111 -7.77 8.48 4.65
N ILE A 112 -8.13 9.57 3.95
CA ILE A 112 -9.49 9.80 3.48
C ILE A 112 -9.69 9.02 2.18
N THR A 113 -10.68 8.14 2.18
CA THR A 113 -11.09 7.36 1.01
C THR A 113 -12.46 7.80 0.55
N SER A 114 -12.75 7.72 -0.76
CA SER A 114 -14.12 7.90 -1.23
C SER A 114 -14.97 6.69 -0.83
N CYS A 115 -16.01 6.96 -0.08
CA CYS A 115 -16.95 5.97 0.40
C CYS A 115 -18.38 6.42 0.07
N ASN A 116 -19.31 5.47 0.00
CA ASN A 116 -20.74 5.74 0.00
C ASN A 116 -21.21 6.19 1.40
N GLU A 117 -22.50 6.48 1.55
CA GLU A 117 -23.09 6.93 2.82
C GLU A 117 -22.95 5.87 3.94
N GLU A 118 -22.88 4.60 3.59
CA GLU A 118 -22.68 3.48 4.50
C GLU A 118 -21.20 3.26 4.88
N GLY A 119 -20.29 4.06 4.33
CA GLY A 119 -18.86 3.96 4.58
C GLY A 119 -18.14 2.88 3.77
N GLU A 120 -18.82 2.29 2.80
CA GLU A 120 -18.22 1.34 1.88
C GLU A 120 -17.47 2.06 0.77
N ALA A 121 -16.36 1.49 0.34
CA ALA A 121 -15.56 2.04 -0.74
C ALA A 121 -16.32 2.03 -2.06
N THR A 122 -16.37 3.19 -2.73
CA THR A 122 -17.01 3.30 -4.04
C THR A 122 -16.06 2.86 -5.15
N PRO A 123 -16.52 2.01 -6.09
CA PRO A 123 -15.71 1.62 -7.25
C PRO A 123 -15.40 2.83 -8.12
N LEU A 124 -14.27 2.78 -8.81
CA LEU A 124 -13.95 3.79 -9.82
C LEU A 124 -14.90 3.65 -11.01
N PRO A 125 -15.50 4.76 -11.51
CA PRO A 125 -16.56 4.72 -12.51
C PRO A 125 -16.12 4.19 -13.89
N PHE A 126 -14.83 4.07 -14.13
CA PHE A 126 -14.27 3.54 -15.38
C PHE A 126 -13.92 2.05 -15.33
N ILE A 127 -14.25 1.37 -14.24
CA ILE A 127 -14.15 -0.09 -14.13
C ILE A 127 -15.56 -0.61 -13.91
N PRO A 128 -16.35 -0.79 -14.97
CA PRO A 128 -17.65 -1.44 -14.87
C PRO A 128 -17.44 -2.85 -14.32
N ASP A 129 -18.39 -3.33 -13.55
CA ASP A 129 -18.38 -4.68 -12.96
C ASP A 129 -17.28 -4.96 -11.92
N ALA A 130 -16.57 -3.93 -11.42
CA ALA A 130 -15.56 -4.09 -10.39
C ALA A 130 -16.10 -4.79 -9.13
N LEU A 131 -17.37 -4.61 -8.81
CA LEU A 131 -18.05 -5.29 -7.70
C LEU A 131 -18.23 -6.77 -7.99
N ASP A 132 -18.62 -7.13 -9.19
CA ASP A 132 -18.79 -8.53 -9.61
C ASP A 132 -17.45 -9.26 -9.73
N MET A 133 -16.39 -8.53 -10.02
CA MET A 133 -15.01 -9.05 -10.05
C MET A 133 -14.36 -9.16 -8.67
N GLY A 134 -15.08 -8.81 -7.60
CA GLY A 134 -14.54 -8.88 -6.23
C GLY A 134 -13.47 -7.86 -5.91
N GLY A 135 -13.23 -6.91 -6.80
CA GLY A 135 -12.24 -5.85 -6.60
C GLY A 135 -12.91 -4.47 -6.53
N VAL A 136 -12.50 -3.66 -5.59
CA VAL A 136 -12.89 -2.26 -5.48
C VAL A 136 -11.67 -1.40 -5.69
N SER A 137 -11.71 -0.53 -6.69
CA SER A 137 -10.72 0.54 -6.82
C SER A 137 -11.24 1.77 -6.08
N ILE A 138 -10.42 2.30 -5.19
CA ILE A 138 -10.80 3.41 -4.33
C ILE A 138 -9.97 4.63 -4.69
N ASN A 139 -10.62 5.78 -4.76
CA ASN A 139 -9.92 7.04 -4.79
C ASN A 139 -9.41 7.38 -3.40
N VAL A 140 -8.12 7.61 -3.29
CA VAL A 140 -7.50 8.18 -2.11
C VAL A 140 -7.33 9.66 -2.35
N CYS A 141 -8.01 10.48 -1.59
CA CYS A 141 -7.82 11.92 -1.63
C CYS A 141 -6.57 12.26 -0.80
N ALA A 142 -5.54 12.78 -1.45
CA ALA A 142 -4.46 13.44 -0.73
C ALA A 142 -5.00 14.77 -0.16
N GLN A 143 -4.83 14.97 1.13
CA GLN A 143 -4.97 16.29 1.75
C GLN A 143 -3.69 17.09 1.60
#